data_8c14b146682d8e15bb6595f4ef83107f
#
_entry.id   8c14b146682d8e15bb6595f4ef83107f
#
_cell.length_a   1.000
_cell.length_b   1.000
_cell.length_c   1.000
_cell.angle_alpha   90.00
_cell.angle_beta   90.00
_cell.angle_gamma   90.00
#
_symmetry.space_group_name_H-M   'P 1'
#
loop_
_entity.id
_entity.type
_entity.pdbx_description
1 polymer ?
#
loop_
_entity_poly.entity_id
_entity_poly.type
_entity_poly.pdbx_seq_one_letter_code
_entity_poly.pdbx_strand_id
1 'polypeptide(L)'
;GLGDVYKRQIAELKSYWHSTLNRFQVETPSEEFNNMINVWNAFQCFITFIWSRAASFVYCGLRNGYGYRDTVQDIQGIIHLDPEMAADKIRFMLSAQVDNGGGLPLVKFNHNAGHENTPDDPEYVKETGHPSYRADDALWLFPTIVKYIGESGNKSFLDEVIVYANGGEASVYDHLKNAIRFSMERLGAHAMPAGLHADWNDCLRMGAKGESTFVAFQLYYAMSVIKDMAAERNDIESVSYTHLRAHET
;
A
#
# COMPACT_ATOMS: atom_id res chain seq x y z
N GLY A 1 -43.01 -8.95 11.44
CA GLY A 1 -43.31 -7.67 10.77
C GLY A 1 -42.03 -6.85 10.50
N LEU A 2 -42.16 -5.69 9.88
CA LEU A 2 -41.02 -4.80 9.58
C LEU A 2 -40.18 -4.46 10.82
N GLY A 3 -40.84 -4.29 11.98
CA GLY A 3 -40.16 -4.02 13.24
C GLY A 3 -39.21 -5.13 13.70
N ASP A 4 -39.50 -6.38 13.38
CA ASP A 4 -38.65 -7.52 13.75
C ASP A 4 -37.45 -7.62 12.80
N VAL A 5 -37.62 -7.23 11.54
CA VAL A 5 -36.51 -7.13 10.56
C VAL A 5 -35.50 -6.09 11.02
N TYR A 6 -35.94 -4.89 11.38
CA TYR A 6 -35.06 -3.83 11.87
C TYR A 6 -34.34 -4.22 13.16
N LYS A 7 -35.02 -4.84 14.11
CA LYS A 7 -34.41 -5.32 15.37
C LYS A 7 -33.29 -6.34 15.09
N ARG A 8 -33.54 -7.27 14.17
CA ARG A 8 -32.55 -8.27 13.75
C ARG A 8 -31.34 -7.60 13.08
N GLN A 9 -31.58 -6.69 12.14
CA GLN A 9 -30.48 -5.98 11.45
C GLN A 9 -29.62 -5.16 12.42
N ILE A 10 -30.23 -4.47 13.39
CA ILE A 10 -29.49 -3.75 14.44
C ILE A 10 -28.67 -4.70 15.30
N ALA A 11 -29.24 -5.85 15.66
CA ALA A 11 -28.52 -6.85 16.44
C ALA A 11 -27.34 -7.46 15.68
N GLU A 12 -27.53 -7.77 14.40
CA GLU A 12 -26.49 -8.26 13.50
C GLU A 12 -25.35 -7.23 13.33
N LEU A 13 -25.70 -5.96 13.13
CA LEU A 13 -24.73 -4.87 13.01
C LEU A 13 -23.93 -4.67 14.30
N LYS A 14 -24.62 -4.68 15.45
CA LYS A 14 -23.95 -4.61 16.77
C LYS A 14 -22.99 -5.80 16.95
N SER A 15 -23.45 -7.00 16.65
CA SER A 15 -22.62 -8.22 16.76
C SER A 15 -21.39 -8.13 15.88
N TYR A 16 -21.53 -7.67 14.64
CA TYR A 16 -20.42 -7.45 13.72
C TYR A 16 -19.37 -6.48 14.31
N TRP A 17 -19.80 -5.29 14.73
CA TRP A 17 -18.87 -4.32 15.28
C TRP A 17 -18.21 -4.77 16.58
N HIS A 18 -18.96 -5.37 17.48
CA HIS A 18 -18.38 -5.90 18.72
C HIS A 18 -17.37 -7.02 18.44
N SER A 19 -17.68 -7.96 17.55
CA SER A 19 -16.74 -9.02 17.21
C SER A 19 -15.48 -8.50 16.53
N THR A 20 -15.60 -7.47 15.71
CA THR A 20 -14.48 -6.84 15.01
C THR A 20 -13.60 -6.04 15.96
N LEU A 21 -14.18 -5.17 16.77
CA LEU A 21 -13.43 -4.32 17.71
C LEU A 21 -12.81 -5.12 18.86
N ASN A 22 -13.43 -6.22 19.27
CA ASN A 22 -12.92 -7.05 20.36
C ASN A 22 -11.72 -7.92 19.99
N ARG A 23 -11.28 -7.90 18.74
CA ARG A 23 -10.09 -8.65 18.32
C ARG A 23 -8.79 -8.13 18.92
N PHE A 24 -8.75 -6.85 19.25
CA PHE A 24 -7.64 -6.23 19.97
C PHE A 24 -8.20 -5.37 21.10
N GLN A 25 -7.82 -5.67 22.34
CA GLN A 25 -8.30 -4.96 23.52
C GLN A 25 -7.14 -4.70 24.48
N VAL A 26 -7.15 -3.53 25.08
CA VAL A 26 -6.26 -3.16 26.17
C VAL A 26 -7.08 -2.89 27.43
N GLU A 27 -6.50 -3.20 28.59
CA GLU A 27 -7.06 -2.88 29.90
C GLU A 27 -5.99 -2.15 30.72
N THR A 28 -6.23 -0.88 31.00
CA THR A 28 -5.34 -0.01 31.76
C THR A 28 -6.11 0.73 32.84
N PRO A 29 -5.44 1.38 33.81
CA PRO A 29 -6.12 2.21 34.82
C PRO A 29 -6.88 3.42 34.27
N SER A 30 -6.65 3.83 33.01
CA SER A 30 -7.35 4.94 32.34
C SER A 30 -8.48 4.43 31.46
N GLU A 31 -9.72 4.70 31.84
CA GLU A 31 -10.90 4.36 31.03
C GLU A 31 -10.92 5.11 29.70
N GLU A 32 -10.47 6.37 29.68
CA GLU A 32 -10.41 7.18 28.46
C GLU A 32 -9.42 6.58 27.46
N PHE A 33 -8.24 6.13 27.93
CA PHE A 33 -7.26 5.46 27.09
C PHE A 33 -7.81 4.14 26.54
N ASN A 34 -8.43 3.33 27.41
CA ASN A 34 -9.06 2.07 27.00
C ASN A 34 -10.11 2.30 25.93
N ASN A 35 -10.99 3.28 26.12
CA ASN A 35 -12.02 3.62 25.14
C ASN A 35 -11.43 4.12 23.80
N MET A 36 -10.39 4.95 23.88
CA MET A 36 -9.70 5.45 22.68
C MET A 36 -9.12 4.28 21.86
N ILE A 37 -8.41 3.35 22.50
CA ILE A 37 -7.77 2.24 21.79
C ILE A 37 -8.77 1.17 21.36
N ASN A 38 -9.63 0.73 22.27
CA ASN A 38 -10.51 -0.42 22.04
C ASN A 38 -11.67 -0.13 21.08
N VAL A 39 -12.07 1.12 20.96
CA VAL A 39 -13.22 1.51 20.15
C VAL A 39 -12.81 2.49 19.04
N TRP A 40 -12.39 3.69 19.41
CA TRP A 40 -12.23 4.77 18.44
C TRP A 40 -11.09 4.56 17.45
N ASN A 41 -9.93 4.14 17.92
CA ASN A 41 -8.78 3.90 17.04
C ASN A 41 -9.07 2.78 16.05
N ALA A 42 -9.57 1.65 16.53
CA ALA A 42 -9.91 0.52 15.68
C ALA A 42 -11.01 0.88 14.68
N PHE A 43 -12.06 1.58 15.11
CA PHE A 43 -13.14 2.05 14.24
C PHE A 43 -12.61 3.01 13.17
N GLN A 44 -11.78 4.00 13.52
CA GLN A 44 -11.20 4.93 12.56
C GLN A 44 -10.30 4.23 11.55
N CYS A 45 -9.48 3.27 11.98
CA CYS A 45 -8.66 2.47 11.07
C CYS A 45 -9.54 1.71 10.06
N PHE A 46 -10.64 1.10 10.50
CA PHE A 46 -11.59 0.43 9.60
C PHE A 46 -12.24 1.40 8.62
N ILE A 47 -12.71 2.54 9.08
CA ILE A 47 -13.34 3.54 8.22
C ILE A 47 -12.35 4.06 7.18
N THR A 48 -11.12 4.37 7.61
CA THR A 48 -10.06 4.82 6.70
C THR A 48 -9.74 3.76 5.65
N PHE A 49 -9.61 2.50 6.06
CA PHE A 49 -9.37 1.37 5.17
C PHE A 49 -10.49 1.16 4.14
N ILE A 50 -11.75 1.20 4.57
CA ILE A 50 -12.90 0.97 3.69
C ILE A 50 -13.11 2.15 2.73
N TRP A 51 -12.99 3.38 3.24
CA TRP A 51 -13.30 4.59 2.50
C TRP A 51 -12.10 5.22 1.79
N SER A 52 -10.89 4.67 2.00
CA SER A 52 -9.65 5.20 1.40
C SER A 52 -9.51 6.71 1.58
N ARG A 53 -9.69 7.18 2.82
CA ARG A 53 -9.66 8.62 3.19
C ARG A 53 -10.71 9.48 2.48
N ALA A 54 -11.70 8.90 1.84
CA ALA A 54 -12.80 9.62 1.24
C ALA A 54 -13.75 10.12 2.33
N ALA A 55 -13.45 11.26 2.93
CA ALA A 55 -14.28 11.88 3.98
C ALA A 55 -15.64 12.33 3.44
N SER A 56 -15.73 12.66 2.15
CA SER A 56 -16.96 12.95 1.44
C SER A 56 -16.73 12.91 -0.06
N PHE A 57 -17.81 12.72 -0.83
CA PHE A 57 -17.76 12.82 -2.29
C PHE A 57 -17.25 14.19 -2.77
N VAL A 58 -17.52 15.25 -2.04
CA VAL A 58 -17.05 16.60 -2.35
C VAL A 58 -15.53 16.68 -2.14
N TYR A 59 -15.01 16.13 -1.05
CA TYR A 59 -13.59 16.18 -0.72
C TYR A 59 -12.75 15.36 -1.72
N CYS A 60 -13.16 14.17 -2.06
CA CYS A 60 -12.44 13.35 -3.04
C CYS A 60 -12.68 13.78 -4.49
N GLY A 61 -13.49 14.82 -4.72
CA GLY A 61 -13.76 15.36 -6.05
C GLY A 61 -14.49 14.40 -6.98
N LEU A 62 -15.29 13.50 -6.43
CA LEU A 62 -15.98 12.42 -7.15
C LEU A 62 -15.02 11.49 -7.92
N ARG A 63 -13.76 11.42 -7.53
CA ARG A 63 -12.79 10.51 -8.15
C ARG A 63 -13.16 9.06 -7.89
N ASN A 64 -13.19 8.28 -8.96
CA ASN A 64 -13.54 6.86 -8.92
C ASN A 64 -12.32 5.99 -8.64
N GLY A 65 -11.70 6.12 -7.46
CA GLY A 65 -10.55 5.27 -7.19
C GLY A 65 -9.86 5.54 -5.86
N TYR A 66 -8.86 4.71 -5.63
CA TYR A 66 -7.98 4.74 -4.48
C TYR A 66 -6.66 5.42 -4.85
N GLY A 67 -6.15 6.30 -3.99
CA GLY A 67 -4.74 6.70 -4.05
C GLY A 67 -3.88 5.48 -3.70
N TYR A 68 -2.88 5.16 -4.54
CA TYR A 68 -2.07 3.95 -4.33
C TYR A 68 -1.40 3.92 -2.95
N ARG A 69 -0.53 4.88 -2.69
CA ARG A 69 0.23 4.94 -1.43
C ARG A 69 -0.66 5.12 -0.21
N ASP A 70 -1.74 5.91 -0.35
CA ASP A 70 -2.68 6.15 0.74
C ASP A 70 -3.33 4.86 1.19
N THR A 71 -3.83 4.08 0.24
CA THR A 71 -4.48 2.79 0.52
C THR A 71 -3.49 1.78 1.08
N VAL A 72 -2.27 1.68 0.53
CA VAL A 72 -1.24 0.77 1.04
C VAL A 72 -0.86 1.11 2.49
N GLN A 73 -0.76 2.40 2.84
CA GLN A 73 -0.53 2.83 4.21
C GLN A 73 -1.70 2.50 5.14
N ASP A 74 -2.93 2.76 4.68
CA ASP A 74 -4.15 2.56 5.47
C ASP A 74 -4.39 1.09 5.83
N ILE A 75 -3.96 0.15 4.98
CA ILE A 75 -3.99 -1.29 5.28
C ILE A 75 -3.29 -1.60 6.59
N GLN A 76 -2.19 -0.92 6.91
CA GLN A 76 -1.41 -1.18 8.12
C GLN A 76 -2.22 -0.97 9.42
N GLY A 77 -3.27 -0.15 9.36
CA GLY A 77 -4.14 0.13 10.50
C GLY A 77 -5.05 -1.03 10.89
N ILE A 78 -5.30 -1.99 10.00
CA ILE A 78 -6.22 -3.09 10.24
C ILE A 78 -5.60 -4.48 10.26
N ILE A 79 -4.31 -4.61 9.94
CA ILE A 79 -3.64 -5.92 9.85
C ILE A 79 -3.84 -6.74 11.14
N HIS A 80 -3.69 -6.10 12.30
CA HIS A 80 -3.86 -6.74 13.61
C HIS A 80 -5.34 -7.01 13.98
N LEU A 81 -6.28 -6.36 13.30
CA LEU A 81 -7.73 -6.53 13.51
C LEU A 81 -8.30 -7.57 12.53
N ASP A 82 -7.91 -7.53 11.28
CA ASP A 82 -8.36 -8.44 10.24
C ASP A 82 -7.28 -8.71 9.20
N PRO A 83 -6.36 -9.65 9.47
CA PRO A 83 -5.25 -9.94 8.57
C PRO A 83 -5.71 -10.50 7.21
N GLU A 84 -6.86 -11.19 7.14
CA GLU A 84 -7.39 -11.71 5.87
C GLU A 84 -7.88 -10.58 4.98
N MET A 85 -8.69 -9.66 5.53
CA MET A 85 -9.15 -8.47 4.83
C MET A 85 -7.98 -7.58 4.40
N ALA A 86 -6.94 -7.47 5.23
CA ALA A 86 -5.71 -6.77 4.89
C ALA A 86 -4.98 -7.44 3.71
N ALA A 87 -4.84 -8.78 3.73
CA ALA A 87 -4.22 -9.53 2.65
C ALA A 87 -4.94 -9.34 1.31
N ASP A 88 -6.27 -9.38 1.30
CA ASP A 88 -7.06 -9.15 0.09
C ASP A 88 -6.83 -7.75 -0.49
N LYS A 89 -6.74 -6.74 0.37
CA LYS A 89 -6.44 -5.38 -0.09
C LYS A 89 -4.98 -5.25 -0.55
N ILE A 90 -4.03 -5.95 0.07
CA ILE A 90 -2.63 -5.99 -0.40
C ILE A 90 -2.57 -6.61 -1.81
N ARG A 91 -3.26 -7.74 -2.04
CA ARG A 91 -3.36 -8.37 -3.38
C ARG A 91 -3.94 -7.41 -4.41
N PHE A 92 -5.02 -6.70 -4.04
CA PHE A 92 -5.62 -5.69 -4.90
C PHE A 92 -4.65 -4.55 -5.23
N MET A 93 -3.89 -4.05 -4.26
CA MET A 93 -2.91 -2.99 -4.50
C MET A 93 -1.68 -3.48 -5.27
N LEU A 94 -1.23 -4.72 -5.06
CA LEU A 94 -0.19 -5.34 -5.89
C LEU A 94 -0.63 -5.47 -7.35
N SER A 95 -1.90 -5.84 -7.59
CA SER A 95 -2.43 -5.90 -8.97
C SER A 95 -2.55 -4.54 -9.66
N ALA A 96 -2.40 -3.45 -8.91
CA ALA A 96 -2.31 -2.09 -9.44
C ALA A 96 -0.87 -1.58 -9.58
N GLN A 97 0.13 -2.42 -9.33
CA GLN A 97 1.52 -2.15 -9.71
C GLN A 97 1.69 -2.42 -11.20
N VAL A 98 2.41 -1.57 -11.89
CA VAL A 98 2.78 -1.72 -13.30
C VAL A 98 3.98 -2.66 -13.41
N ASP A 99 4.13 -3.37 -14.52
CA ASP A 99 5.24 -4.31 -14.75
C ASP A 99 6.64 -3.66 -14.68
N ASN A 100 6.71 -2.34 -14.86
CA ASN A 100 7.93 -1.56 -14.66
C ASN A 100 8.27 -1.32 -13.17
N GLY A 101 7.42 -1.74 -12.25
CA GLY A 101 7.59 -1.63 -10.80
C GLY A 101 6.94 -0.39 -10.15
N GLY A 102 6.44 0.57 -10.92
CA GLY A 102 5.71 1.73 -10.41
C GLY A 102 4.27 1.40 -10.02
N GLY A 103 3.68 2.16 -9.09
CA GLY A 103 2.26 2.06 -8.77
C GLY A 103 1.40 2.95 -9.67
N LEU A 104 0.16 2.56 -9.96
CA LEU A 104 -0.82 3.45 -10.57
C LEU A 104 -1.20 4.55 -9.57
N PRO A 105 -0.94 5.83 -9.80
CA PRO A 105 -1.23 6.91 -8.84
C PRO A 105 -2.69 6.95 -8.39
N LEU A 106 -3.60 6.55 -9.28
CA LEU A 106 -5.02 6.34 -8.98
C LEU A 106 -5.43 4.93 -9.43
N VAL A 107 -5.90 4.11 -8.49
CA VAL A 107 -6.45 2.78 -8.75
C VAL A 107 -7.96 2.88 -8.78
N LYS A 108 -8.57 2.60 -9.93
CA LYS A 108 -10.03 2.70 -10.10
C LYS A 108 -10.76 1.69 -9.22
N PHE A 109 -12.00 1.99 -8.80
CA PHE A 109 -12.84 1.03 -8.08
C PHE A 109 -13.18 -0.21 -8.92
N ASN A 110 -13.27 -0.03 -10.23
CA ASN A 110 -13.44 -1.10 -11.21
C ASN A 110 -12.13 -1.52 -11.86
N HIS A 111 -11.02 -1.43 -11.14
CA HIS A 111 -9.69 -1.85 -11.58
C HIS A 111 -9.75 -3.24 -12.22
N ASN A 112 -9.14 -3.34 -13.41
CA ASN A 112 -9.11 -4.55 -14.24
C ASN A 112 -7.67 -4.99 -14.45
N ALA A 113 -7.13 -5.73 -13.50
CA ALA A 113 -5.75 -6.19 -13.51
C ALA A 113 -5.38 -6.85 -14.85
N GLY A 114 -4.24 -6.52 -15.38
CA GLY A 114 -3.74 -7.01 -16.67
C GLY A 114 -4.19 -6.20 -17.89
N HIS A 115 -5.10 -5.23 -17.72
CA HIS A 115 -5.71 -4.48 -18.82
C HIS A 115 -5.79 -2.96 -18.56
N GLU A 116 -5.07 -2.47 -17.57
CA GLU A 116 -5.07 -1.05 -17.26
C GLU A 116 -4.08 -0.29 -18.16
N ASN A 117 -4.47 0.92 -18.54
CA ASN A 117 -3.54 1.90 -19.05
C ASN A 117 -2.62 2.39 -17.92
N THR A 118 -1.45 2.89 -18.26
CA THR A 118 -0.45 3.36 -17.30
C THR A 118 -0.25 4.88 -17.41
N PRO A 119 0.44 5.53 -16.48
CA PRO A 119 0.76 6.97 -16.58
C PRO A 119 1.53 7.37 -17.85
N ASP A 120 2.10 6.41 -18.56
CA ASP A 120 2.76 6.62 -19.86
C ASP A 120 1.76 6.72 -21.02
N ASP A 121 0.48 6.33 -20.79
CA ASP A 121 -0.59 6.36 -21.78
C ASP A 121 -1.40 7.66 -21.68
N PRO A 122 -1.64 8.37 -22.78
CA PRO A 122 -2.46 9.58 -22.79
C PRO A 122 -3.90 9.35 -22.30
N GLU A 123 -4.46 8.17 -22.54
CA GLU A 123 -5.82 7.84 -22.07
C GLU A 123 -5.89 7.71 -20.55
N TYR A 124 -4.87 7.12 -19.91
CA TYR A 124 -4.79 7.11 -18.45
C TYR A 124 -4.76 8.53 -17.88
N VAL A 125 -3.91 9.37 -18.45
CA VAL A 125 -3.76 10.77 -18.01
C VAL A 125 -5.06 11.54 -18.16
N LYS A 126 -5.76 11.36 -19.27
CA LYS A 126 -7.06 11.99 -19.55
C LYS A 126 -8.13 11.55 -18.56
N GLU A 127 -8.17 10.26 -18.23
CA GLU A 127 -9.16 9.68 -17.32
C GLU A 127 -8.90 10.04 -15.86
N THR A 128 -7.65 9.97 -15.43
CA THR A 128 -7.28 10.09 -14.01
C THR A 128 -6.74 11.45 -13.60
N GLY A 129 -6.22 12.22 -14.55
CA GLY A 129 -5.53 13.49 -14.31
C GLY A 129 -4.11 13.33 -13.74
N HIS A 130 -3.52 12.13 -13.79
CA HIS A 130 -2.17 11.85 -13.30
C HIS A 130 -1.19 11.65 -14.47
N PRO A 131 -0.35 12.64 -14.80
CA PRO A 131 0.48 12.62 -15.99
C PRO A 131 1.78 11.83 -15.84
N SER A 132 2.06 11.28 -14.67
CA SER A 132 3.30 10.55 -14.37
C SER A 132 3.16 9.74 -13.09
N TYR A 133 4.10 8.82 -12.89
CA TYR A 133 4.24 8.08 -11.63
C TYR A 133 4.62 9.00 -10.47
N ARG A 134 4.26 8.59 -9.26
CA ARG A 134 4.81 9.13 -8.02
C ARG A 134 6.02 8.31 -7.60
N ALA A 135 6.97 8.97 -6.97
CA ALA A 135 8.25 8.35 -6.67
C ALA A 135 8.19 7.32 -5.54
N ASP A 136 7.19 7.45 -4.66
CA ASP A 136 7.09 6.69 -3.41
C ASP A 136 6.00 5.60 -3.41
N ASP A 137 5.08 5.61 -4.38
CA ASP A 137 3.87 4.76 -4.36
C ASP A 137 4.18 3.30 -4.03
N ALA A 138 5.00 2.63 -4.85
CA ALA A 138 5.27 1.21 -4.70
C ALA A 138 6.20 0.87 -3.51
N LEU A 139 6.96 1.83 -3.00
CA LEU A 139 7.83 1.61 -1.85
C LEU A 139 7.06 1.45 -0.54
N TRP A 140 5.82 1.91 -0.47
CA TRP A 140 4.94 1.69 0.69
C TRP A 140 4.48 0.24 0.85
N LEU A 141 4.62 -0.59 -0.18
CA LEU A 141 4.37 -2.04 -0.07
C LEU A 141 5.28 -2.71 0.98
N PHE A 142 6.53 -2.24 1.12
CA PHE A 142 7.50 -2.87 2.02
C PHE A 142 7.07 -2.84 3.49
N PRO A 143 6.80 -1.69 4.13
CA PRO A 143 6.37 -1.67 5.52
C PRO A 143 5.03 -2.40 5.71
N THR A 144 4.14 -2.37 4.71
CA THR A 144 2.83 -3.01 4.80
C THR A 144 2.94 -4.53 4.76
N ILE A 145 3.72 -5.09 3.81
CA ILE A 145 3.89 -6.53 3.68
C ILE A 145 4.72 -7.10 4.84
N VAL A 146 5.77 -6.40 5.28
CA VAL A 146 6.54 -6.79 6.48
C VAL A 146 5.64 -6.88 7.70
N LYS A 147 4.81 -5.86 7.92
CA LYS A 147 3.87 -5.85 9.03
C LYS A 147 2.84 -6.98 8.91
N TYR A 148 2.30 -7.21 7.71
CA TYR A 148 1.36 -8.32 7.47
C TYR A 148 1.97 -9.68 7.78
N ILE A 149 3.18 -9.95 7.29
CA ILE A 149 3.87 -11.22 7.57
C ILE A 149 4.19 -11.34 9.07
N GLY A 150 4.61 -10.25 9.70
CA GLY A 150 4.91 -10.23 11.13
C GLY A 150 3.70 -10.56 12.01
N GLU A 151 2.53 -10.03 11.68
CA GLU A 151 1.29 -10.24 12.44
C GLU A 151 0.62 -11.59 12.12
N SER A 152 0.59 -11.99 10.85
CA SER A 152 -0.08 -13.21 10.40
C SER A 152 0.79 -14.46 10.48
N GLY A 153 2.11 -14.31 10.47
CA GLY A 153 3.06 -15.41 10.32
C GLY A 153 3.07 -16.03 8.92
N ASN A 154 2.31 -15.52 7.97
CA ASN A 154 2.16 -16.07 6.63
C ASN A 154 3.31 -15.67 5.70
N LYS A 155 4.47 -16.35 5.84
CA LYS A 155 5.61 -16.12 4.94
C LYS A 155 5.34 -16.59 3.50
N SER A 156 4.44 -17.56 3.29
CA SER A 156 4.11 -18.04 1.94
C SER A 156 3.37 -17.01 1.08
N PHE A 157 2.88 -15.93 1.68
CA PHE A 157 2.33 -14.78 0.95
C PHE A 157 3.31 -14.22 -0.08
N LEU A 158 4.61 -14.29 0.19
CA LEU A 158 5.64 -13.85 -0.76
C LEU A 158 5.70 -14.68 -2.05
N ASP A 159 5.16 -15.89 -2.04
CA ASP A 159 5.15 -16.81 -3.19
C ASP A 159 3.85 -16.70 -4.02
N GLU A 160 2.85 -15.98 -3.52
CA GLU A 160 1.61 -15.78 -4.27
C GLU A 160 1.89 -15.01 -5.57
N VAL A 161 1.29 -15.47 -6.66
CA VAL A 161 1.45 -14.86 -7.98
C VAL A 161 0.32 -13.88 -8.22
N ILE A 162 0.68 -12.63 -8.54
CA ILE A 162 -0.25 -11.53 -8.77
C ILE A 162 0.00 -10.94 -10.16
N VAL A 163 -1.09 -10.63 -10.86
CA VAL A 163 -1.06 -9.99 -12.18
C VAL A 163 -0.71 -8.50 -12.03
N TYR A 164 0.16 -7.98 -12.90
CA TYR A 164 0.42 -6.54 -12.97
C TYR A 164 -0.76 -5.78 -13.60
N ALA A 165 -0.82 -4.48 -13.34
CA ALA A 165 -1.89 -3.62 -13.85
C ALA A 165 -2.05 -3.66 -15.38
N ASN A 166 -0.93 -3.68 -16.10
CA ASN A 166 -0.85 -3.62 -17.56
C ASN A 166 -0.55 -4.98 -18.23
N GLY A 167 -0.54 -6.07 -17.46
CA GLY A 167 -0.32 -7.43 -17.97
C GLY A 167 0.96 -8.07 -17.47
N GLY A 168 1.03 -9.41 -17.64
CA GLY A 168 2.06 -10.20 -16.99
C GLY A 168 1.73 -10.48 -15.52
N GLU A 169 2.50 -11.36 -14.90
CA GLU A 169 2.31 -11.75 -13.50
C GLU A 169 3.66 -12.09 -12.87
N ALA A 170 3.75 -11.95 -11.55
CA ALA A 170 4.94 -12.29 -10.80
C ALA A 170 4.59 -12.65 -9.35
N SER A 171 5.53 -13.25 -8.62
CA SER A 171 5.38 -13.46 -7.19
C SER A 171 5.34 -12.12 -6.45
N VAL A 172 4.71 -12.06 -5.27
CA VAL A 172 4.76 -10.89 -4.39
C VAL A 172 6.20 -10.46 -4.12
N TYR A 173 7.10 -11.43 -3.95
CA TYR A 173 8.53 -11.16 -3.78
C TYR A 173 9.13 -10.45 -4.99
N ASP A 174 8.77 -10.84 -6.21
CA ASP A 174 9.25 -10.18 -7.44
C ASP A 174 8.60 -8.82 -7.66
N HIS A 175 7.34 -8.63 -7.26
CA HIS A 175 6.70 -7.31 -7.20
C HIS A 175 7.52 -6.34 -6.34
N LEU A 176 7.98 -6.77 -5.17
CA LEU A 176 8.84 -5.97 -4.30
C LEU A 176 10.19 -5.65 -4.97
N LYS A 177 10.84 -6.65 -5.59
CA LYS A 177 12.09 -6.40 -6.34
C LYS A 177 11.90 -5.41 -7.48
N ASN A 178 10.77 -5.47 -8.19
CA ASN A 178 10.45 -4.53 -9.26
C ASN A 178 10.25 -3.11 -8.75
N ALA A 179 9.65 -2.92 -7.56
CA ALA A 179 9.51 -1.59 -6.94
C ALA A 179 10.90 -0.96 -6.64
N ILE A 180 11.85 -1.74 -6.16
CA ILE A 180 13.24 -1.27 -5.99
C ILE A 180 13.87 -0.92 -7.34
N ARG A 181 13.73 -1.80 -8.35
CA ARG A 181 14.25 -1.56 -9.69
C ARG A 181 13.71 -0.27 -10.29
N PHE A 182 12.41 -0.03 -10.17
CA PHE A 182 11.75 1.20 -10.61
C PHE A 182 12.45 2.45 -10.07
N SER A 183 12.75 2.48 -8.77
CA SER A 183 13.44 3.61 -8.14
C SER A 183 14.91 3.70 -8.54
N MET A 184 15.61 2.56 -8.65
CA MET A 184 17.03 2.50 -9.01
C MET A 184 17.31 2.90 -10.48
N GLU A 185 16.36 2.69 -11.37
CA GLU A 185 16.46 3.12 -12.77
C GLU A 185 16.18 4.62 -12.97
N ARG A 186 15.71 5.29 -11.91
CA ARG A 186 15.30 6.71 -11.93
C ARG A 186 16.04 7.52 -10.88
N LEU A 187 17.37 7.34 -10.86
CA LEU A 187 18.24 8.15 -10.00
C LEU A 187 18.59 9.48 -10.68
N GLY A 188 18.70 10.53 -9.86
CA GLY A 188 19.17 11.82 -10.30
C GLY A 188 20.70 11.96 -10.30
N ALA A 189 21.19 13.19 -10.43
CA ALA A 189 22.62 13.50 -10.57
C ALA A 189 23.48 13.15 -9.36
N HIS A 190 22.87 13.06 -8.16
CA HIS A 190 23.54 12.73 -6.91
C HIS A 190 23.27 11.29 -6.46
N ALA A 191 22.83 10.42 -7.37
CA ALA A 191 22.50 9.03 -7.14
C ALA A 191 21.33 8.80 -6.13
N MET A 192 20.52 9.81 -5.90
CA MET A 192 19.27 9.69 -5.14
C MET A 192 18.06 9.53 -6.06
N PRO A 193 16.97 8.88 -5.62
CA PRO A 193 15.77 8.73 -6.43
C PRO A 193 15.21 10.07 -6.90
N ALA A 194 14.84 10.15 -8.17
CA ALA A 194 14.14 11.31 -8.71
C ALA A 194 12.77 11.47 -8.04
N GLY A 195 12.36 12.72 -7.79
CA GLY A 195 11.07 13.02 -7.19
C GLY A 195 9.87 12.76 -8.09
N LEU A 196 10.09 12.54 -9.39
CA LEU A 196 9.09 12.30 -10.42
C LEU A 196 7.98 13.37 -10.40
N HIS A 197 6.71 12.95 -10.48
CA HIS A 197 5.60 13.91 -10.39
C HIS A 197 5.48 14.51 -8.98
N ALA A 198 5.65 13.68 -7.96
CA ALA A 198 5.72 14.05 -6.55
C ALA A 198 6.26 12.86 -5.73
N ASP A 199 6.82 13.14 -4.56
CA ASP A 199 6.93 12.18 -3.47
C ASP A 199 5.70 12.24 -2.56
N TRP A 200 5.80 11.82 -1.30
CA TRP A 200 4.68 11.89 -0.35
C TRP A 200 4.11 13.30 -0.17
N ASN A 201 4.93 14.31 -0.34
CA ASN A 201 4.48 15.70 -0.33
C ASN A 201 4.07 16.15 -1.74
N ASP A 202 2.79 16.02 -2.06
CA ASP A 202 2.21 16.39 -3.35
C ASP A 202 2.42 17.86 -3.76
N CYS A 203 2.78 18.70 -2.80
CA CYS A 203 3.06 20.12 -3.05
C CYS A 203 4.48 20.36 -3.58
N LEU A 204 5.40 19.41 -3.37
CA LEU A 204 6.78 19.51 -3.83
C LEU A 204 6.92 18.95 -5.25
N ARG A 205 6.67 19.78 -6.23
CA ARG A 205 6.90 19.44 -7.64
C ARG A 205 8.34 19.75 -8.02
N MET A 206 9.20 18.76 -7.85
CA MET A 206 10.64 18.91 -8.06
C MET A 206 11.07 18.87 -9.53
N GLY A 207 10.15 18.56 -10.44
CA GLY A 207 10.42 18.47 -11.88
C GLY A 207 11.37 17.31 -12.25
N ALA A 208 11.88 17.35 -13.47
CA ALA A 208 12.67 16.25 -14.04
C ALA A 208 14.07 16.08 -13.43
N LYS A 209 14.55 17.04 -12.65
CA LYS A 209 15.92 17.02 -12.07
C LYS A 209 15.93 16.97 -10.55
N GLY A 210 14.76 17.11 -9.92
CA GLY A 210 14.67 17.09 -8.47
C GLY A 210 14.84 15.67 -7.92
N GLU A 211 15.55 15.54 -6.82
CA GLU A 211 15.78 14.29 -6.10
C GLU A 211 15.10 14.35 -4.74
N SER A 212 14.55 13.22 -4.28
CA SER A 212 13.85 13.14 -3.02
C SER A 212 14.66 12.38 -1.97
N THR A 213 15.11 13.07 -0.95
CA THR A 213 15.74 12.46 0.23
C THR A 213 14.76 11.55 0.98
N PHE A 214 13.47 11.90 1.00
CA PHE A 214 12.44 11.06 1.60
C PHE A 214 12.35 9.69 0.90
N VAL A 215 12.28 9.69 -0.44
CA VAL A 215 12.25 8.45 -1.23
C VAL A 215 13.58 7.67 -1.10
N ALA A 216 14.71 8.36 -0.94
CA ALA A 216 16.00 7.70 -0.69
C ALA A 216 15.98 6.90 0.62
N PHE A 217 15.42 7.43 1.70
CA PHE A 217 15.24 6.68 2.95
C PHE A 217 14.27 5.50 2.80
N GLN A 218 13.17 5.67 2.05
CA GLN A 218 12.26 4.55 1.78
C GLN A 218 12.94 3.46 0.94
N LEU A 219 13.71 3.84 -0.08
CA LEU A 219 14.47 2.90 -0.90
C LEU A 219 15.51 2.14 -0.06
N TYR A 220 16.24 2.84 0.81
CA TYR A 220 17.18 2.20 1.75
C TYR A 220 16.49 1.17 2.65
N TYR A 221 15.33 1.54 3.21
CA TYR A 221 14.52 0.60 4.00
C TYR A 221 14.07 -0.59 3.16
N ALA A 222 13.56 -0.36 1.95
CA ALA A 222 13.13 -1.41 1.03
C ALA A 222 14.27 -2.38 0.68
N MET A 223 15.46 -1.86 0.40
CA MET A 223 16.67 -2.65 0.14
C MET A 223 17.07 -3.50 1.36
N SER A 224 16.96 -2.93 2.57
CA SER A 224 17.25 -3.67 3.81
C SER A 224 16.28 -4.84 4.00
N VAL A 225 14.98 -4.60 3.76
CA VAL A 225 13.94 -5.64 3.83
C VAL A 225 14.17 -6.75 2.81
N ILE A 226 14.42 -6.39 1.54
CA ILE A 226 14.68 -7.39 0.48
C ILE A 226 15.94 -8.19 0.77
N LYS A 227 17.00 -7.57 1.29
CA LYS A 227 18.21 -8.28 1.69
C LYS A 227 17.92 -9.38 2.71
N ASP A 228 17.12 -9.08 3.73
CA ASP A 228 16.77 -10.06 4.77
C ASP A 228 15.87 -11.17 4.20
N MET A 229 14.87 -10.82 3.38
CA MET A 229 14.02 -11.80 2.69
C MET A 229 14.83 -12.67 1.72
N ALA A 230 15.77 -12.12 0.97
CA ALA A 230 16.62 -12.82 0.04
C ALA A 230 17.55 -13.82 0.76
N ALA A 231 18.09 -13.43 1.91
CA ALA A 231 18.90 -14.30 2.74
C ALA A 231 18.11 -15.52 3.24
N GLU A 232 16.86 -15.32 3.70
CA GLU A 232 15.97 -16.41 4.11
C GLU A 232 15.60 -17.35 2.95
N ARG A 233 15.53 -16.82 1.73
CA ARG A 233 15.15 -17.54 0.50
C ARG A 233 16.34 -18.14 -0.24
N ASN A 234 17.58 -17.91 0.21
CA ASN A 234 18.82 -18.25 -0.48
C ASN A 234 18.95 -17.62 -1.88
N ASP A 235 18.37 -16.45 -2.09
CA ASP A 235 18.51 -15.65 -3.31
C ASP A 235 19.80 -14.82 -3.25
N ILE A 236 20.91 -15.46 -3.60
CA ILE A 236 22.27 -14.89 -3.52
C ILE A 236 22.41 -13.66 -4.44
N GLU A 237 21.76 -13.66 -5.58
CA GLU A 237 21.83 -12.55 -6.56
C GLU A 237 21.21 -11.28 -5.96
N SER A 238 20.02 -11.38 -5.38
CA SER A 238 19.36 -10.26 -4.72
C SER A 238 20.12 -9.77 -3.49
N VAL A 239 20.73 -10.67 -2.70
CA VAL A 239 21.59 -10.28 -1.58
C VAL A 239 22.78 -9.47 -2.06
N SER A 240 23.47 -9.91 -3.11
CA SER A 240 24.64 -9.23 -3.66
C SER A 240 24.28 -7.86 -4.24
N TYR A 241 23.19 -7.80 -5.01
CA TYR A 241 22.70 -6.55 -5.61
C TYR A 241 22.37 -5.49 -4.56
N THR A 242 21.63 -5.85 -3.52
CA THR A 242 21.23 -4.91 -2.47
C THR A 242 22.40 -4.48 -1.59
N HIS A 243 23.34 -5.38 -1.33
CA HIS A 243 24.53 -5.07 -0.51
C HIS A 243 25.45 -4.06 -1.21
N LEU A 244 25.72 -4.25 -2.50
CA LEU A 244 26.57 -3.34 -3.28
C LEU A 244 25.93 -1.94 -3.39
N ARG A 245 24.63 -1.85 -3.64
CA ARG A 245 23.95 -0.57 -3.83
C ARG A 245 23.64 0.19 -2.56
N ALA A 246 23.40 -0.50 -1.44
CA ALA A 246 23.19 0.16 -0.15
C ALA A 246 24.45 0.88 0.38
N HIS A 247 25.64 0.56 -0.14
CA HIS A 247 26.89 1.24 0.19
C HIS A 247 27.24 2.38 -0.78
N GLU A 248 26.53 2.50 -1.90
CA GLU A 248 26.74 3.56 -2.90
C GLU A 248 25.82 4.77 -2.70
N THR A 249 24.79 4.64 -1.85
CA THR A 249 23.86 5.72 -1.44
C THR A 249 24.11 6.13 0.00
#